data_fc4dbc7bd286fa91d198aadf23b5fd37
#
_entry.id   fc4dbc7bd286fa91d198aadf23b5fd37
#
_cell.length_a   1.000
_cell.length_b   1.000
_cell.length_c   1.000
_cell.angle_alpha   90.00
_cell.angle_beta   90.00
_cell.angle_gamma   90.00
#
_symmetry.space_group_name_H-M   'P 1'
#
loop_
_entity.id
_entity.type
_entity.pdbx_description
1 polymer ?
#
loop_
_entity_poly.entity_id
_entity_poly.type
_entity_poly.pdbx_seq_one_letter_code
_entity_poly.pdbx_strand_id
1 'polypeptide(L)'
;MKAADLRALPRPVAAVVGGGGVLGATHVGVGYALERHGFVPDMIIGTSVGALTGAIAAAHPDRAAAWLDEVWSRLSRRKVFPLGLPSARAGLFTDRGLRRLIAGAELPSRIEELPVPFTAVAMDLDTGAQALLDHGDLESALLASSAIPGVLPPVPRDGRTLIDGGVVAYVPVRAAWEAGAASVVVLSTGRESGAVRPMIPRRGAGAIAARAGLLLLHHQIERDLHDVSRHIPTVVLPTGVAEWPAPWDFGQSQRLISTASRTAGRFLDGLRVSGPGLYRADDPANTPAGPGGTAHSLVSGAVQ
;
A
#
# COMPACT_ATOMS: atom_id res chain seq x y z
N MET A 1 10.26 25.63 -13.51
CA MET A 1 9.27 24.62 -14.00
C MET A 1 7.89 25.03 -13.51
N LYS A 2 6.83 24.93 -14.33
CA LYS A 2 5.45 25.12 -13.84
C LYS A 2 5.11 23.94 -12.94
N ALA A 3 4.52 24.21 -11.76
CA ALA A 3 4.00 23.16 -10.90
C ALA A 3 2.92 22.35 -11.65
N ALA A 4 3.02 21.04 -11.60
CA ALA A 4 2.15 20.12 -12.33
C ALA A 4 1.21 19.39 -11.36
N ASP A 5 0.00 19.09 -11.80
CA ASP A 5 -0.92 18.16 -11.13
C ASP A 5 -0.55 16.69 -11.44
N LEU A 6 -1.33 15.74 -10.93
CA LEU A 6 -1.08 14.30 -11.17
C LEU A 6 -1.01 13.92 -12.66
N ARG A 7 -1.75 14.64 -13.54
CA ARG A 7 -1.80 14.34 -14.99
C ARG A 7 -0.51 14.70 -15.71
N ALA A 8 0.27 15.59 -15.12
CA ALA A 8 1.52 16.08 -15.70
C ALA A 8 2.76 15.45 -15.04
N LEU A 9 2.59 14.39 -14.24
CA LEU A 9 3.71 13.61 -13.71
C LEU A 9 4.53 12.99 -14.86
N PRO A 10 5.87 12.95 -14.73
CA PRO A 10 6.73 12.23 -15.68
C PRO A 10 6.29 10.77 -15.83
N ARG A 11 6.23 10.30 -17.07
CA ARG A 11 5.83 8.92 -17.36
C ARG A 11 7.04 8.06 -17.75
N PRO A 12 7.05 6.75 -17.49
CA PRO A 12 5.95 5.97 -16.92
C PRO A 12 5.65 6.33 -15.46
N VAL A 13 4.36 6.42 -15.10
CA VAL A 13 3.93 6.64 -13.71
C VAL A 13 3.48 5.31 -13.08
N ALA A 14 4.08 4.95 -11.95
CA ALA A 14 3.68 3.76 -11.20
C ALA A 14 2.68 4.09 -10.09
N ALA A 15 1.63 3.28 -9.96
CA ALA A 15 0.85 3.18 -8.74
C ALA A 15 1.49 2.12 -7.84
N VAL A 16 1.97 2.54 -6.68
CA VAL A 16 2.54 1.64 -5.66
C VAL A 16 1.53 1.43 -4.56
N VAL A 17 1.09 0.18 -4.37
CA VAL A 17 0.03 -0.17 -3.43
C VAL A 17 0.61 -0.95 -2.26
N GLY A 18 0.63 -0.32 -1.09
CA GLY A 18 1.24 -0.87 0.11
C GLY A 18 0.47 -2.01 0.76
N GLY A 19 1.15 -2.77 1.62
CA GLY A 19 0.52 -3.77 2.49
C GLY A 19 -0.38 -3.15 3.56
N GLY A 20 -1.10 -4.00 4.35
CA GLY A 20 -1.90 -3.45 5.45
C GLY A 20 -3.09 -4.25 5.94
N GLY A 21 -3.39 -5.39 5.35
CA GLY A 21 -4.54 -6.21 5.75
C GLY A 21 -5.86 -5.44 5.65
N VAL A 22 -6.63 -5.37 6.74
CA VAL A 22 -7.92 -4.66 6.79
C VAL A 22 -7.83 -3.17 6.42
N LEU A 23 -6.67 -2.55 6.60
CA LEU A 23 -6.45 -1.15 6.20
C LEU A 23 -6.44 -0.95 4.67
N GLY A 24 -6.37 -2.02 3.87
CA GLY A 24 -6.53 -1.95 2.42
C GLY A 24 -7.86 -1.33 1.97
N ALA A 25 -8.87 -1.23 2.85
CA ALA A 25 -10.07 -0.45 2.57
C ALA A 25 -9.75 1.03 2.25
N THR A 26 -8.62 1.57 2.75
CA THR A 26 -8.19 2.93 2.41
C THR A 26 -7.79 3.07 0.96
N HIS A 27 -7.26 2.00 0.33
CA HIS A 27 -6.92 2.01 -1.09
C HIS A 27 -8.14 2.31 -1.97
N VAL A 28 -9.31 1.79 -1.59
CA VAL A 28 -10.58 2.08 -2.29
C VAL A 28 -10.90 3.58 -2.24
N GLY A 29 -10.83 4.16 -1.04
CA GLY A 29 -11.08 5.59 -0.86
C GLY A 29 -10.10 6.48 -1.61
N VAL A 30 -8.80 6.13 -1.57
CA VAL A 30 -7.75 6.79 -2.35
C VAL A 30 -7.99 6.60 -3.85
N GLY A 31 -8.40 5.40 -4.29
CA GLY A 31 -8.78 5.09 -5.66
C GLY A 31 -9.87 6.03 -6.18
N TYR A 32 -10.95 6.22 -5.43
CA TYR A 32 -11.99 7.20 -5.78
C TYR A 32 -11.45 8.64 -5.93
N ALA A 33 -10.49 9.04 -5.08
CA ALA A 33 -9.87 10.35 -5.22
C ALA A 33 -9.03 10.44 -6.49
N LEU A 34 -8.25 9.41 -6.81
CA LEU A 34 -7.42 9.32 -8.01
C LEU A 34 -8.26 9.34 -9.29
N GLU A 35 -9.35 8.56 -9.35
CA GLU A 35 -10.27 8.53 -10.50
C GLU A 35 -10.88 9.91 -10.75
N ARG A 36 -11.34 10.62 -9.70
CA ARG A 36 -11.86 12.00 -9.83
C ARG A 36 -10.82 12.99 -10.37
N HIS A 37 -9.54 12.76 -10.10
CA HIS A 37 -8.44 13.59 -10.62
C HIS A 37 -7.89 13.09 -11.97
N GLY A 38 -8.53 12.04 -12.54
CA GLY A 38 -8.16 11.49 -13.86
C GLY A 38 -6.77 10.85 -13.87
N PHE A 39 -6.36 10.25 -12.76
CA PHE A 39 -5.10 9.52 -12.67
C PHE A 39 -5.22 8.15 -13.32
N VAL A 40 -4.29 7.83 -14.21
CA VAL A 40 -4.17 6.51 -14.84
C VAL A 40 -2.70 6.08 -14.75
N PRO A 41 -2.39 4.99 -14.04
CA PRO A 41 -1.02 4.49 -13.95
C PRO A 41 -0.60 3.74 -15.22
N ASP A 42 0.71 3.76 -15.53
CA ASP A 42 1.31 2.94 -16.59
C ASP A 42 1.67 1.54 -16.08
N MET A 43 1.87 1.39 -14.77
CA MET A 43 2.13 0.12 -14.10
C MET A 43 1.64 0.16 -12.65
N ILE A 44 1.34 -1.01 -12.10
CA ILE A 44 0.91 -1.16 -10.71
C ILE A 44 1.82 -2.17 -10.01
N ILE A 45 2.35 -1.80 -8.84
CA ILE A 45 3.18 -2.69 -8.03
C ILE A 45 2.59 -2.75 -6.62
N GLY A 46 2.28 -3.96 -6.17
CA GLY A 46 1.55 -4.14 -4.91
C GLY A 46 2.15 -5.20 -3.99
N THR A 47 1.98 -5.01 -2.68
CA THR A 47 2.40 -5.95 -1.64
C THR A 47 1.21 -6.37 -0.80
N SER A 48 1.03 -7.68 -0.54
CA SER A 48 -0.01 -8.20 0.37
C SER A 48 -1.41 -7.78 -0.10
N VAL A 49 -2.22 -7.17 0.77
CA VAL A 49 -3.50 -6.59 0.37
C VAL A 49 -3.37 -5.58 -0.77
N GLY A 50 -2.22 -4.93 -0.88
CA GLY A 50 -1.90 -4.04 -2.01
C GLY A 50 -1.74 -4.79 -3.33
N ALA A 51 -1.25 -6.03 -3.31
CA ALA A 51 -1.21 -6.87 -4.50
C ALA A 51 -2.63 -7.28 -4.94
N LEU A 52 -3.50 -7.66 -3.99
CA LEU A 52 -4.91 -7.96 -4.28
C LEU A 52 -5.65 -6.74 -4.86
N THR A 53 -5.51 -5.59 -4.21
CA THR A 53 -6.10 -4.32 -4.66
C THR A 53 -5.55 -3.92 -6.03
N GLY A 54 -4.22 -4.01 -6.19
CA GLY A 54 -3.53 -3.66 -7.43
C GLY A 54 -3.91 -4.55 -8.62
N ALA A 55 -4.05 -5.86 -8.41
CA ALA A 55 -4.49 -6.78 -9.46
C ALA A 55 -5.92 -6.48 -9.91
N ILE A 56 -6.83 -6.19 -8.98
CA ILE A 56 -8.21 -5.79 -9.31
C ILE A 56 -8.21 -4.45 -10.07
N ALA A 57 -7.39 -3.48 -9.64
CA ALA A 57 -7.27 -2.21 -10.33
C ALA A 57 -6.66 -2.37 -11.74
N ALA A 58 -5.69 -3.28 -11.90
CA ALA A 58 -5.09 -3.58 -13.19
C ALA A 58 -6.06 -4.28 -14.15
N ALA A 59 -6.96 -5.12 -13.62
CA ALA A 59 -7.98 -5.80 -14.42
C ALA A 59 -9.15 -4.89 -14.83
N HIS A 60 -9.48 -3.88 -14.01
CA HIS A 60 -10.65 -3.02 -14.18
C HIS A 60 -10.29 -1.52 -14.13
N PRO A 61 -9.39 -1.02 -15.02
CA PRO A 61 -8.83 0.33 -14.91
C PRO A 61 -9.85 1.45 -14.94
N ASP A 62 -10.98 1.24 -15.64
CA ASP A 62 -12.04 2.25 -15.81
C ASP A 62 -12.98 2.40 -14.60
N ARG A 63 -12.98 1.43 -13.68
CA ARG A 63 -13.91 1.39 -12.53
C ARG A 63 -13.30 0.72 -11.29
N ALA A 64 -11.99 0.82 -11.13
CA ALA A 64 -11.25 0.10 -10.10
C ALA A 64 -11.78 0.36 -8.69
N ALA A 65 -12.03 1.62 -8.33
CA ALA A 65 -12.51 1.98 -7.00
C ALA A 65 -13.92 1.43 -6.72
N ALA A 66 -14.83 1.50 -7.69
CA ALA A 66 -16.20 0.97 -7.53
C ALA A 66 -16.18 -0.55 -7.39
N TRP A 67 -15.38 -1.26 -8.18
CA TRP A 67 -15.22 -2.70 -8.08
C TRP A 67 -14.64 -3.13 -6.73
N LEU A 68 -13.61 -2.45 -6.29
CA LEU A 68 -13.00 -2.68 -4.98
C LEU A 68 -13.97 -2.40 -3.83
N ASP A 69 -14.78 -1.34 -3.89
CA ASP A 69 -15.78 -1.03 -2.86
C ASP A 69 -16.81 -2.16 -2.75
N GLU A 70 -17.26 -2.70 -3.87
CA GLU A 70 -18.16 -3.85 -3.91
C GLU A 70 -17.54 -5.09 -3.26
N VAL A 71 -16.27 -5.39 -3.54
CA VAL A 71 -15.52 -6.47 -2.90
C VAL A 71 -15.41 -6.21 -1.40
N TRP A 72 -14.95 -5.04 -0.99
CA TRP A 72 -14.74 -4.70 0.42
C TRP A 72 -16.02 -4.69 1.24
N SER A 73 -17.16 -4.28 0.65
CA SER A 73 -18.47 -4.30 1.31
C SER A 73 -18.93 -5.71 1.69
N ARG A 74 -18.43 -6.74 0.99
CA ARG A 74 -18.77 -8.16 1.19
C ARG A 74 -17.79 -8.90 2.09
N LEU A 75 -16.64 -8.27 2.47
CA LEU A 75 -15.63 -8.90 3.29
C LEU A 75 -16.07 -9.03 4.75
N SER A 76 -15.64 -10.13 5.36
CA SER A 76 -15.76 -10.35 6.80
C SER A 76 -14.63 -11.26 7.26
N ARG A 77 -14.30 -11.21 8.57
CA ARG A 77 -13.28 -12.09 9.17
C ARG A 77 -13.48 -13.56 8.80
N ARG A 78 -14.73 -14.06 8.87
CA ARG A 78 -15.05 -15.48 8.60
C ARG A 78 -14.82 -15.86 7.14
N LYS A 79 -14.99 -14.91 6.21
CA LYS A 79 -14.78 -15.15 4.78
C LYS A 79 -13.29 -15.18 4.43
N VAL A 80 -12.52 -14.24 4.98
CA VAL A 80 -11.08 -14.10 4.69
C VAL A 80 -10.25 -15.12 5.48
N PHE A 81 -10.56 -15.32 6.76
CA PHE A 81 -9.87 -16.21 7.68
C PHE A 81 -10.81 -17.29 8.23
N PRO A 82 -11.24 -18.26 7.40
CA PRO A 82 -12.10 -19.34 7.87
C PRO A 82 -11.35 -20.19 8.91
N LEU A 83 -12.04 -20.50 10.01
CA LEU A 83 -11.54 -21.46 10.98
C LEU A 83 -11.48 -22.82 10.26
N GLY A 84 -10.32 -23.36 10.08
CA GLY A 84 -10.05 -24.71 9.63
C GLY A 84 -9.25 -25.44 10.69
N LEU A 85 -9.22 -26.76 10.63
CA LEU A 85 -8.19 -27.50 11.38
C LEU A 85 -6.85 -26.96 10.85
N PRO A 86 -6.06 -26.27 11.66
CA PRO A 86 -4.78 -25.83 11.20
C PRO A 86 -3.99 -27.08 10.87
N SER A 87 -3.48 -27.18 9.65
CA SER A 87 -2.27 -27.96 9.47
C SER A 87 -1.21 -27.21 10.28
N ALA A 88 -1.07 -27.58 11.55
CA ALA A 88 -0.30 -26.88 12.58
C ALA A 88 1.20 -26.70 12.23
N ARG A 89 1.59 -27.04 11.01
CA ARG A 89 2.94 -26.96 10.45
C ARG A 89 3.16 -25.76 9.52
N ALA A 90 2.11 -25.04 9.07
CA ALA A 90 2.31 -24.03 8.02
C ALA A 90 1.63 -22.68 8.29
N GLY A 91 0.60 -22.58 9.15
CA GLY A 91 -0.09 -21.31 9.46
C GLY A 91 -1.29 -21.51 10.37
N LEU A 92 -1.79 -20.42 11.00
CA LEU A 92 -2.96 -20.45 11.88
C LEU A 92 -4.27 -20.60 11.11
N PHE A 93 -4.31 -20.16 9.84
CA PHE A 93 -5.48 -20.21 8.96
C PHE A 93 -5.13 -20.87 7.64
N THR A 94 -6.17 -21.29 6.90
CA THR A 94 -6.00 -21.80 5.54
C THR A 94 -6.18 -20.65 4.52
N ASP A 95 -5.58 -20.80 3.34
CA ASP A 95 -5.70 -19.86 2.22
C ASP A 95 -7.05 -19.93 1.49
N ARG A 96 -7.95 -20.85 1.89
CA ARG A 96 -9.25 -21.07 1.23
C ARG A 96 -10.11 -19.81 1.13
N GLY A 97 -10.05 -18.93 2.14
CA GLY A 97 -10.79 -17.69 2.13
C GLY A 97 -10.27 -16.74 1.07
N LEU A 98 -8.96 -16.61 0.98
CA LEU A 98 -8.27 -15.77 0.01
C LEU A 98 -8.47 -16.27 -1.43
N ARG A 99 -8.36 -17.61 -1.65
CA ARG A 99 -8.65 -18.21 -2.96
C ARG A 99 -10.08 -17.91 -3.44
N ARG A 100 -11.08 -18.01 -2.56
CA ARG A 100 -12.46 -17.68 -2.90
C ARG A 100 -12.62 -16.20 -3.26
N LEU A 101 -11.90 -15.32 -2.57
CA LEU A 101 -11.91 -13.89 -2.85
C LEU A 101 -11.29 -13.60 -4.24
N ILE A 102 -10.16 -14.20 -4.54
CA ILE A 102 -9.47 -14.08 -5.83
C ILE A 102 -10.36 -14.63 -6.95
N ALA A 103 -10.92 -15.82 -6.77
CA ALA A 103 -11.83 -16.46 -7.76
C ALA A 103 -13.09 -15.61 -8.02
N GLY A 104 -13.59 -14.88 -7.03
CA GLY A 104 -14.76 -13.99 -7.16
C GLY A 104 -14.43 -12.60 -7.72
N ALA A 105 -13.15 -12.28 -7.97
CA ALA A 105 -12.72 -10.97 -8.44
C ALA A 105 -12.65 -10.85 -9.97
N GLU A 106 -13.07 -11.87 -10.72
CA GLU A 106 -13.09 -11.88 -12.20
C GLU A 106 -11.74 -11.47 -12.82
N LEU A 107 -10.65 -12.01 -12.24
CA LEU A 107 -9.30 -11.78 -12.70
C LEU A 107 -8.90 -12.77 -13.79
N PRO A 108 -8.02 -12.41 -14.74
CA PRO A 108 -7.44 -13.35 -15.68
C PRO A 108 -6.59 -14.40 -14.97
N SER A 109 -6.27 -15.49 -15.65
CA SER A 109 -5.48 -16.57 -15.06
C SER A 109 -3.98 -16.22 -14.93
N ARG A 110 -3.51 -15.36 -15.81
CA ARG A 110 -2.09 -14.98 -15.88
C ARG A 110 -1.88 -13.49 -15.68
N ILE A 111 -0.76 -13.13 -15.08
CA ILE A 111 -0.41 -11.73 -14.77
C ILE A 111 -0.29 -10.91 -16.05
N GLU A 112 0.35 -11.45 -17.07
CA GLU A 112 0.57 -10.79 -18.36
C GLU A 112 -0.71 -10.56 -19.19
N GLU A 113 -1.85 -11.12 -18.77
CA GLU A 113 -3.16 -10.90 -19.39
C GLU A 113 -3.87 -9.67 -18.81
N LEU A 114 -3.32 -9.07 -17.75
CA LEU A 114 -3.89 -7.86 -17.15
C LEU A 114 -3.74 -6.65 -18.09
N PRO A 115 -4.80 -5.84 -18.27
CA PRO A 115 -4.75 -4.63 -19.11
C PRO A 115 -3.67 -3.62 -18.72
N VAL A 116 -3.38 -3.51 -17.42
CA VAL A 116 -2.29 -2.65 -16.90
C VAL A 116 -1.17 -3.55 -16.39
N PRO A 117 0.09 -3.32 -16.77
CA PRO A 117 1.25 -4.03 -16.22
C PRO A 117 1.21 -4.09 -14.70
N PHE A 118 1.36 -5.30 -14.16
CA PHE A 118 1.20 -5.55 -12.73
C PHE A 118 2.33 -6.42 -12.18
N THR A 119 2.79 -6.08 -10.97
CA THR A 119 3.77 -6.87 -10.22
C THR A 119 3.29 -7.08 -8.79
N ALA A 120 3.17 -8.32 -8.35
CA ALA A 120 3.00 -8.65 -6.94
C ALA A 120 4.36 -8.86 -6.28
N VAL A 121 4.54 -8.33 -5.05
CA VAL A 121 5.79 -8.47 -4.31
C VAL A 121 5.64 -9.53 -3.23
N ALA A 122 6.55 -10.50 -3.23
CA ALA A 122 6.68 -11.53 -2.21
C ALA A 122 8.11 -11.55 -1.65
N MET A 123 8.37 -12.38 -0.64
CA MET A 123 9.70 -12.67 -0.12
C MET A 123 10.00 -14.16 -0.25
N ASP A 124 11.17 -14.48 -0.72
CA ASP A 124 11.72 -15.83 -0.68
C ASP A 124 12.14 -16.16 0.75
N LEU A 125 11.55 -17.19 1.33
CA LEU A 125 11.74 -17.56 2.74
C LEU A 125 13.15 -18.10 3.01
N ASP A 126 13.77 -18.72 2.03
CA ASP A 126 15.08 -19.36 2.20
C ASP A 126 16.24 -18.37 2.10
N THR A 127 16.09 -17.35 1.25
CA THR A 127 17.14 -16.36 0.98
C THR A 127 16.89 -15.00 1.61
N GLY A 128 15.64 -14.69 1.99
CA GLY A 128 15.20 -13.36 2.43
C GLY A 128 15.13 -12.34 1.29
N ALA A 129 15.35 -12.75 0.04
CA ALA A 129 15.32 -11.87 -1.11
C ALA A 129 13.89 -11.47 -1.49
N GLN A 130 13.73 -10.26 -1.98
CA GLN A 130 12.50 -9.80 -2.62
C GLN A 130 12.25 -10.61 -3.90
N ALA A 131 11.03 -11.08 -4.09
CA ALA A 131 10.56 -11.76 -5.29
C ALA A 131 9.52 -10.87 -5.98
N LEU A 132 9.83 -10.42 -7.19
CA LEU A 132 8.92 -9.67 -8.07
C LEU A 132 8.20 -10.68 -8.96
N LEU A 133 6.88 -10.73 -8.84
CA LEU A 133 6.00 -11.68 -9.54
C LEU A 133 5.20 -10.89 -10.58
N ASP A 134 5.73 -10.80 -11.79
CA ASP A 134 5.22 -10.00 -12.91
C ASP A 134 4.75 -10.85 -14.09
N HIS A 135 4.82 -12.18 -13.97
CA HIS A 135 4.37 -13.14 -14.99
C HIS A 135 3.91 -14.46 -14.38
N GLY A 136 3.21 -15.25 -15.19
CA GLY A 136 2.74 -16.58 -14.81
C GLY A 136 1.39 -16.53 -14.07
N ASP A 137 1.10 -17.58 -13.31
CA ASP A 137 -0.17 -17.77 -12.61
C ASP A 137 -0.46 -16.66 -11.60
N LEU A 138 -1.55 -15.91 -11.83
CA LEU A 138 -1.93 -14.75 -11.03
C LEU A 138 -2.39 -15.14 -9.62
N GLU A 139 -3.18 -16.21 -9.50
CA GLU A 139 -3.66 -16.66 -8.18
C GLU A 139 -2.51 -17.00 -7.25
N SER A 140 -1.54 -17.78 -7.72
CA SER A 140 -0.38 -18.16 -6.90
C SER A 140 0.49 -16.95 -6.53
N ALA A 141 0.61 -15.95 -7.41
CA ALA A 141 1.33 -14.72 -7.11
C ALA A 141 0.65 -13.90 -6.01
N LEU A 142 -0.67 -13.75 -6.07
CA LEU A 142 -1.46 -13.04 -5.07
C LEU A 142 -1.45 -13.76 -3.71
N LEU A 143 -1.54 -15.10 -3.74
CA LEU A 143 -1.42 -15.92 -2.53
C LEU A 143 -0.04 -15.79 -1.90
N ALA A 144 1.04 -15.85 -2.69
CA ALA A 144 2.41 -15.70 -2.21
C ALA A 144 2.62 -14.31 -1.58
N SER A 145 2.21 -13.25 -2.27
CA SER A 145 2.31 -11.87 -1.78
C SER A 145 1.51 -11.63 -0.49
N SER A 146 0.48 -12.45 -0.23
CA SER A 146 -0.41 -12.32 0.93
C SER A 146 -0.18 -13.39 2.01
N ALA A 147 0.83 -14.25 1.87
CA ALA A 147 1.14 -15.33 2.80
C ALA A 147 1.81 -14.80 4.07
N ILE A 148 1.04 -14.11 4.92
CA ILE A 148 1.53 -13.49 6.17
C ILE A 148 2.18 -14.56 7.06
N PRO A 149 3.45 -14.38 7.47
CA PRO A 149 4.18 -15.33 8.30
C PRO A 149 3.43 -15.72 9.58
N GLY A 150 3.28 -17.04 9.82
CA GLY A 150 2.55 -17.58 10.97
C GLY A 150 1.03 -17.49 10.87
N VAL A 151 0.47 -16.72 9.93
CA VAL A 151 -0.99 -16.57 9.72
C VAL A 151 -1.47 -17.46 8.58
N LEU A 152 -0.85 -17.35 7.41
CA LEU A 152 -1.16 -18.15 6.22
C LEU A 152 0.04 -19.03 5.83
N PRO A 153 -0.21 -20.16 5.15
CA PRO A 153 0.87 -21.04 4.72
C PRO A 153 1.75 -20.38 3.65
N PRO A 154 3.08 -20.63 3.66
CA PRO A 154 3.96 -20.26 2.56
C PRO A 154 3.51 -20.90 1.23
N VAL A 155 3.81 -20.25 0.12
CA VAL A 155 3.40 -20.66 -1.22
C VAL A 155 4.61 -21.16 -2.01
N PRO A 156 4.66 -22.43 -2.42
CA PRO A 156 5.68 -22.93 -3.34
C PRO A 156 5.42 -22.38 -4.76
N ARG A 157 6.43 -21.75 -5.35
CA ARG A 157 6.37 -21.22 -6.72
C ARG A 157 7.77 -21.18 -7.34
N ASP A 158 7.90 -21.71 -8.53
CA ASP A 158 9.14 -21.71 -9.32
C ASP A 158 10.37 -22.21 -8.53
N GLY A 159 10.21 -23.30 -7.76
CA GLY A 159 11.24 -23.89 -6.93
C GLY A 159 11.62 -23.12 -5.66
N ARG A 160 10.90 -22.01 -5.36
CA ARG A 160 11.07 -21.19 -4.15
C ARG A 160 9.90 -21.38 -3.18
N THR A 161 10.14 -21.07 -1.91
CA THR A 161 9.11 -20.99 -0.88
C THR A 161 8.84 -19.53 -0.57
N LEU A 162 7.69 -19.01 -1.02
CA LEU A 162 7.38 -17.58 -0.93
C LEU A 162 6.43 -17.27 0.24
N ILE A 163 6.65 -16.12 0.87
CA ILE A 163 5.80 -15.53 1.90
C ILE A 163 5.49 -14.06 1.57
N ASP A 164 4.64 -13.43 2.39
CA ASP A 164 4.20 -12.04 2.22
C ASP A 164 5.39 -11.08 2.04
N GLY A 165 5.35 -10.30 0.97
CA GLY A 165 6.37 -9.33 0.62
C GLY A 165 6.48 -8.16 1.60
N GLY A 166 5.50 -7.97 2.49
CA GLY A 166 5.50 -6.91 3.50
C GLY A 166 6.67 -6.97 4.48
N VAL A 167 7.34 -8.13 4.58
CA VAL A 167 8.57 -8.29 5.38
C VAL A 167 9.75 -7.53 4.78
N VAL A 168 9.85 -7.46 3.45
CA VAL A 168 10.99 -6.86 2.72
C VAL A 168 10.65 -5.58 1.97
N ALA A 169 9.41 -5.40 1.56
CA ALA A 169 8.94 -4.23 0.80
C ALA A 169 7.45 -3.97 1.06
N TYR A 170 7.14 -3.46 2.24
CA TYR A 170 5.75 -3.16 2.62
C TYR A 170 5.11 -2.11 1.71
N VAL A 171 5.88 -1.10 1.30
CA VAL A 171 5.55 -0.12 0.27
C VAL A 171 6.64 -0.22 -0.80
N PRO A 172 6.40 -0.93 -1.91
CA PRO A 172 7.43 -1.33 -2.88
C PRO A 172 7.86 -0.21 -3.84
N VAL A 173 8.19 0.99 -3.33
CA VAL A 173 8.59 2.14 -4.17
C VAL A 173 9.90 1.92 -4.91
N ARG A 174 10.85 1.21 -4.29
CA ARG A 174 12.12 0.88 -4.92
C ARG A 174 11.90 -0.04 -6.13
N ALA A 175 11.05 -1.06 -5.99
CA ALA A 175 10.70 -1.94 -7.10
C ALA A 175 10.08 -1.18 -8.28
N ALA A 176 9.25 -0.17 -8.00
CA ALA A 176 8.68 0.69 -9.04
C ALA A 176 9.75 1.51 -9.76
N TRP A 177 10.67 2.11 -9.02
CA TRP A 177 11.77 2.88 -9.60
C TRP A 177 12.72 1.98 -10.42
N GLU A 178 13.09 0.82 -9.90
CA GLU A 178 13.94 -0.16 -10.58
C GLU A 178 13.26 -0.75 -11.84
N ALA A 179 11.92 -0.81 -11.86
CA ALA A 179 11.12 -1.16 -13.03
C ALA A 179 11.02 -0.02 -14.08
N GLY A 180 11.69 1.12 -13.85
CA GLY A 180 11.76 2.23 -14.79
C GLY A 180 10.67 3.29 -14.64
N ALA A 181 9.95 3.33 -13.52
CA ALA A 181 9.01 4.41 -13.26
C ALA A 181 9.73 5.78 -13.21
N ALA A 182 9.22 6.76 -13.94
CA ALA A 182 9.70 8.13 -13.92
C ALA A 182 9.00 8.98 -12.83
N SER A 183 7.91 8.49 -12.25
CA SER A 183 7.24 9.01 -11.07
C SER A 183 6.43 7.94 -10.37
N VAL A 184 6.16 8.12 -9.08
CA VAL A 184 5.45 7.16 -8.25
C VAL A 184 4.31 7.83 -7.50
N VAL A 185 3.13 7.21 -7.51
CA VAL A 185 1.98 7.57 -6.68
C VAL A 185 1.71 6.41 -5.71
N VAL A 186 1.88 6.68 -4.42
CA VAL A 186 1.80 5.67 -3.36
C VAL A 186 0.42 5.67 -2.72
N LEU A 187 -0.29 4.55 -2.84
CA LEU A 187 -1.50 4.24 -2.11
C LEU A 187 -1.09 3.47 -0.84
N SER A 188 -0.98 4.19 0.22
CA SER A 188 -0.54 3.68 1.49
C SER A 188 -1.72 3.31 2.39
N THR A 189 -1.42 2.61 3.47
CA THR A 189 -2.40 2.31 4.53
C THR A 189 -2.27 3.25 5.73
N GLY A 190 -1.52 4.36 5.60
CA GLY A 190 -1.34 5.37 6.64
C GLY A 190 -0.23 5.06 7.64
N ARG A 191 0.66 4.12 7.34
CA ARG A 191 1.79 3.77 8.23
C ARG A 191 2.99 4.70 8.09
N GLU A 192 3.07 5.46 7.02
CA GLU A 192 4.17 6.40 6.69
C GLU A 192 4.02 7.77 7.35
N SER A 193 2.93 8.09 8.02
CA SER A 193 2.73 9.40 8.66
C SER A 193 3.36 9.55 10.06
N GLY A 194 4.45 8.83 10.35
CA GLY A 194 5.25 9.04 11.58
C GLY A 194 4.58 8.66 12.91
N ALA A 195 3.27 8.57 12.93
CA ALA A 195 2.50 8.16 14.09
C ALA A 195 2.38 6.63 14.14
N VAL A 196 3.46 5.92 14.46
CA VAL A 196 3.35 4.53 14.94
C VAL A 196 2.59 4.57 16.27
N ARG A 197 1.27 4.81 16.20
CA ARG A 197 0.38 4.57 17.35
C ARG A 197 0.20 3.08 17.46
N PRO A 198 0.83 2.43 18.45
CA PRO A 198 0.85 0.99 18.50
C PRO A 198 -0.48 0.48 19.03
N MET A 199 -1.18 -0.29 18.22
CA MET A 199 -2.19 -1.22 18.69
C MET A 199 -1.60 -2.35 19.52
N ILE A 200 -0.26 -2.45 19.59
CA ILE A 200 0.43 -3.52 20.28
C ILE A 200 0.80 -3.03 21.68
N PRO A 201 0.39 -3.75 22.73
CA PRO A 201 0.74 -3.42 24.10
C PRO A 201 2.26 -3.25 24.29
N ARG A 202 2.68 -2.37 25.21
CA ARG A 202 4.09 -2.18 25.54
C ARG A 202 4.62 -3.20 26.55
N ARG A 203 3.84 -4.22 26.91
CA ARG A 203 4.18 -5.24 27.91
C ARG A 203 4.03 -6.64 27.32
N GLY A 204 4.92 -7.55 27.75
CA GLY A 204 5.00 -8.91 27.26
C GLY A 204 5.98 -9.09 26.09
N ALA A 205 6.81 -10.14 26.15
CA ALA A 205 7.90 -10.37 25.19
C ALA A 205 7.43 -10.42 23.74
N GLY A 206 6.35 -11.14 23.45
CA GLY A 206 5.78 -11.22 22.09
C GLY A 206 5.26 -9.88 21.58
N ALA A 207 4.62 -9.07 22.44
CA ALA A 207 4.13 -7.74 22.08
C ALA A 207 5.31 -6.77 21.81
N ILE A 208 6.37 -6.84 22.60
CA ILE A 208 7.58 -6.05 22.39
C ILE A 208 8.24 -6.43 21.07
N ALA A 209 8.40 -7.72 20.77
CA ALA A 209 8.97 -8.21 19.52
C ALA A 209 8.15 -7.76 18.30
N ALA A 210 6.83 -7.91 18.33
CA ALA A 210 5.94 -7.46 17.27
C ALA A 210 6.02 -5.93 17.06
N ARG A 211 6.12 -5.15 18.15
CA ARG A 211 6.30 -3.71 18.08
C ARG A 211 7.63 -3.32 17.46
N ALA A 212 8.72 -4.00 17.86
CA ALA A 212 10.04 -3.77 17.27
C ALA A 212 10.02 -4.06 15.75
N GLY A 213 9.40 -5.15 15.34
CA GLY A 213 9.21 -5.48 13.93
C GLY A 213 8.46 -4.37 13.15
N LEU A 214 7.38 -3.82 13.72
CA LEU A 214 6.65 -2.71 13.08
C LEU A 214 7.50 -1.42 13.00
N LEU A 215 8.35 -1.15 13.98
CA LEU A 215 9.25 0.00 13.93
C LEU A 215 10.34 -0.19 12.87
N LEU A 216 10.92 -1.39 12.75
CA LEU A 216 11.87 -1.72 11.68
C LEU A 216 11.23 -1.53 10.30
N LEU A 217 10.00 -2.02 10.14
CA LEU A 217 9.23 -1.83 8.91
C LEU A 217 9.01 -0.35 8.59
N HIS A 218 8.62 0.44 9.59
CA HIS A 218 8.45 1.88 9.41
C HIS A 218 9.75 2.57 8.95
N HIS A 219 10.87 2.27 9.61
CA HIS A 219 12.17 2.81 9.20
C HIS A 219 12.57 2.40 7.78
N GLN A 220 12.24 1.18 7.37
CA GLN A 220 12.47 0.73 6.00
C GLN A 220 11.65 1.54 5.00
N ILE A 221 10.34 1.71 5.25
CA ILE A 221 9.44 2.50 4.40
C ILE A 221 9.97 3.93 4.23
N GLU A 222 10.28 4.62 5.34
CA GLU A 222 10.78 5.99 5.30
C GLU A 222 12.10 6.10 4.52
N ARG A 223 13.04 5.19 4.75
CA ARG A 223 14.30 5.14 4.02
C ARG A 223 14.09 4.99 2.53
N ASP A 224 13.24 4.04 2.12
CA ASP A 224 13.01 3.75 0.71
C ASP A 224 12.25 4.89 0.01
N LEU A 225 11.28 5.53 0.69
CA LEU A 225 10.58 6.73 0.21
C LEU A 225 11.56 7.89 0.01
N HIS A 226 12.40 8.17 1.00
CA HIS A 226 13.38 9.25 0.89
C HIS A 226 14.43 8.99 -0.19
N ASP A 227 14.89 7.75 -0.33
CA ASP A 227 15.89 7.41 -1.34
C ASP A 227 15.33 7.57 -2.76
N VAL A 228 14.19 6.97 -3.05
CA VAL A 228 13.53 7.07 -4.36
C VAL A 228 13.16 8.51 -4.71
N SER A 229 12.65 9.27 -3.73
CA SER A 229 12.23 10.65 -3.96
C SER A 229 13.36 11.61 -4.34
N ARG A 230 14.62 11.26 -4.08
CA ARG A 230 15.78 12.04 -4.56
C ARG A 230 15.93 11.96 -6.09
N HIS A 231 15.40 10.92 -6.71
CA HIS A 231 15.57 10.63 -8.13
C HIS A 231 14.33 10.97 -8.95
N ILE A 232 13.14 10.70 -8.41
CA ILE A 232 11.86 10.88 -9.11
C ILE A 232 10.79 11.49 -8.19
N PRO A 233 9.77 12.16 -8.75
CA PRO A 233 8.60 12.60 -7.97
C PRO A 233 7.92 11.40 -7.29
N THR A 234 7.78 11.47 -5.97
CA THR A 234 7.16 10.44 -5.15
C THR A 234 6.03 11.04 -4.35
N VAL A 235 4.79 10.79 -4.77
CA VAL A 235 3.58 11.33 -4.16
C VAL A 235 2.97 10.29 -3.23
N VAL A 236 2.90 10.56 -1.93
CA VAL A 236 2.30 9.67 -0.93
C VAL A 236 0.93 10.20 -0.53
N LEU A 237 -0.11 9.45 -0.85
CA LEU A 237 -1.49 9.86 -0.63
C LEU A 237 -1.93 9.62 0.81
N PRO A 238 -2.39 10.66 1.51
CA PRO A 238 -2.81 10.55 2.90
C PRO A 238 -4.16 9.82 3.02
N THR A 239 -4.28 8.94 4.01
CA THR A 239 -5.51 8.22 4.30
C THR A 239 -6.40 8.90 5.34
N GLY A 240 -5.84 9.78 6.17
CA GLY A 240 -6.54 10.43 7.27
C GLY A 240 -6.97 9.49 8.40
N VAL A 241 -6.42 8.29 8.46
CA VAL A 241 -6.75 7.27 9.47
C VAL A 241 -5.96 7.54 10.73
N ALA A 242 -6.59 8.14 11.73
CA ALA A 242 -5.98 8.42 13.05
C ALA A 242 -5.99 7.19 13.98
N GLU A 243 -7.03 6.37 13.90
CA GLU A 243 -7.22 5.17 14.72
C GLU A 243 -7.35 3.94 13.84
N TRP A 244 -6.49 2.97 14.07
CA TRP A 244 -6.48 1.73 13.31
C TRP A 244 -7.44 0.71 13.92
N PRO A 245 -8.29 0.07 13.09
CA PRO A 245 -9.13 -1.02 13.57
C PRO A 245 -8.27 -2.23 13.94
N ALA A 246 -8.85 -3.16 14.71
CA ALA A 246 -8.21 -4.45 14.93
C ALA A 246 -7.91 -5.14 13.57
N PRO A 247 -6.83 -5.93 13.46
CA PRO A 247 -6.36 -6.49 12.18
C PRO A 247 -7.41 -7.33 11.38
N TRP A 248 -8.49 -7.72 12.04
CA TRP A 248 -9.60 -8.51 11.49
C TRP A 248 -10.95 -7.81 11.58
N ASP A 249 -10.99 -6.52 11.88
CA ASP A 249 -12.24 -5.74 11.96
C ASP A 249 -12.58 -5.14 10.59
N PHE A 250 -13.24 -5.92 9.77
CA PHE A 250 -13.80 -5.47 8.49
C PHE A 250 -15.04 -4.58 8.61
N GLY A 251 -15.62 -4.44 9.81
CA GLY A 251 -16.78 -3.58 10.06
C GLY A 251 -16.50 -2.09 9.89
N GLN A 252 -15.22 -1.69 9.88
CA GLN A 252 -14.79 -0.31 9.72
C GLN A 252 -14.56 0.10 8.25
N SER A 253 -14.72 -0.83 7.28
CA SER A 253 -14.34 -0.61 5.87
C SER A 253 -14.93 0.66 5.29
N GLN A 254 -16.24 0.90 5.43
CA GLN A 254 -16.91 2.09 4.89
C GLN A 254 -16.41 3.41 5.51
N ARG A 255 -16.09 3.40 6.81
CA ARG A 255 -15.48 4.55 7.48
C ARG A 255 -14.08 4.83 6.92
N LEU A 256 -13.28 3.80 6.74
CA LEU A 256 -11.92 3.91 6.16
C LEU A 256 -11.97 4.43 4.72
N ILE A 257 -12.85 3.88 3.88
CA ILE A 257 -13.06 4.29 2.48
C ILE A 257 -13.44 5.77 2.42
N SER A 258 -14.49 6.17 3.14
CA SER A 258 -15.00 7.54 3.10
C SER A 258 -13.98 8.55 3.64
N THR A 259 -13.23 8.20 4.69
CA THR A 259 -12.20 9.06 5.28
C THR A 259 -11.02 9.23 4.32
N ALA A 260 -10.51 8.13 3.75
CA ALA A 260 -9.40 8.18 2.81
C ALA A 260 -9.77 8.96 1.53
N SER A 261 -10.98 8.77 1.00
CA SER A 261 -11.45 9.49 -0.18
C SER A 261 -11.48 11.01 0.01
N ARG A 262 -11.97 11.47 1.17
CA ARG A 262 -12.01 12.92 1.49
C ARG A 262 -10.61 13.49 1.72
N THR A 263 -9.76 12.75 2.43
CA THR A 263 -8.42 13.23 2.81
C THR A 263 -7.50 13.27 1.60
N ALA A 264 -7.45 12.19 0.82
CA ALA A 264 -6.68 12.16 -0.43
C ALA A 264 -7.20 13.19 -1.45
N GLY A 265 -8.52 13.35 -1.58
CA GLY A 265 -9.10 14.35 -2.49
C GLY A 265 -8.62 15.76 -2.16
N ARG A 266 -8.74 16.19 -0.90
CA ARG A 266 -8.25 17.52 -0.47
C ARG A 266 -6.75 17.71 -0.68
N PHE A 267 -5.97 16.68 -0.45
CA PHE A 267 -4.53 16.73 -0.73
C PHE A 267 -4.25 16.92 -2.22
N LEU A 268 -4.95 16.18 -3.08
CA LEU A 268 -4.81 16.25 -4.52
C LEU A 268 -5.25 17.60 -5.11
N ASP A 269 -6.31 18.23 -4.54
CA ASP A 269 -6.75 19.58 -4.94
C ASP A 269 -5.63 20.63 -4.78
N GLY A 270 -4.80 20.47 -3.74
CA GLY A 270 -3.68 21.35 -3.43
C GLY A 270 -2.32 20.92 -3.99
N LEU A 271 -2.21 19.70 -4.52
CA LEU A 271 -0.93 19.12 -4.92
C LEU A 271 -0.27 19.92 -6.06
N ARG A 272 1.02 20.22 -5.87
CA ARG A 272 1.87 20.82 -6.90
C ARG A 272 3.21 20.11 -6.91
N VAL A 273 3.50 19.44 -8.02
CA VAL A 273 4.73 18.69 -8.22
C VAL A 273 5.69 19.48 -9.12
N SER A 274 6.90 19.73 -8.67
CA SER A 274 7.90 20.52 -9.37
C SER A 274 9.14 19.73 -9.84
N GLY A 275 9.20 18.45 -9.56
CA GLY A 275 10.33 17.58 -9.93
C GLY A 275 10.55 16.46 -8.91
N PRO A 276 11.75 15.85 -8.87
CA PRO A 276 12.09 14.89 -7.83
C PRO A 276 11.85 15.47 -6.44
N GLY A 277 11.29 14.66 -5.55
CA GLY A 277 10.93 15.07 -4.20
C GLY A 277 9.84 14.17 -3.61
N LEU A 278 9.74 14.20 -2.29
CA LEU A 278 8.70 13.49 -1.53
C LEU A 278 7.54 14.44 -1.25
N TYR A 279 6.37 14.15 -1.84
CA TYR A 279 5.15 14.95 -1.70
C TYR A 279 4.15 14.22 -0.81
N ARG A 280 3.97 14.70 0.42
CA ARG A 280 3.04 14.13 1.42
C ARG A 280 2.37 15.22 2.26
N ALA A 281 1.27 14.88 2.95
CA ALA A 281 0.45 15.85 3.66
C ALA A 281 1.17 16.61 4.79
N ASP A 282 2.17 15.98 5.41
CA ASP A 282 2.93 16.56 6.55
C ASP A 282 4.14 17.39 6.10
N ASP A 283 4.37 17.54 4.79
CA ASP A 283 5.47 18.34 4.28
C ASP A 283 5.08 19.84 4.27
N PRO A 284 5.80 20.70 5.00
CA PRO A 284 5.52 22.14 5.02
C PRO A 284 5.62 22.81 3.64
N ALA A 285 6.37 22.21 2.69
CA ALA A 285 6.43 22.69 1.31
C ALA A 285 5.13 22.45 0.52
N ASN A 286 4.27 21.53 0.97
CA ASN A 286 2.96 21.18 0.37
C ASN A 286 1.77 21.79 1.12
N THR A 287 2.00 22.59 2.16
CA THR A 287 0.91 23.29 2.84
C THR A 287 0.50 24.47 1.96
N PRO A 288 -0.76 24.54 1.46
CA PRO A 288 -1.22 25.73 0.74
C PRO A 288 -1.05 26.94 1.66
N ALA A 289 -0.41 28.01 1.18
CA ALA A 289 -0.30 29.26 1.90
C ALA A 289 -1.73 29.72 2.26
N GLY A 290 -2.08 29.63 3.54
CA GLY A 290 -3.36 30.14 4.04
C GLY A 290 -3.45 31.64 3.77
N PRO A 291 -4.64 32.20 3.48
CA PRO A 291 -4.79 33.63 3.29
C PRO A 291 -4.47 34.34 4.62
N GLY A 292 -3.26 34.92 4.72
CA GLY A 292 -2.89 35.86 5.77
C GLY A 292 -2.11 35.27 6.96
N GLY A 293 -0.90 34.81 6.71
CA GLY A 293 0.11 34.54 7.74
C GLY A 293 1.35 35.39 7.51
N THR A 294 1.43 36.55 8.17
CA THR A 294 2.65 37.35 8.27
C THR A 294 3.75 36.52 8.91
N ALA A 295 4.87 36.39 8.20
CA ALA A 295 6.08 35.77 8.69
C ALA A 295 6.57 36.45 9.96
N HIS A 296 6.40 35.85 11.12
CA HIS A 296 7.17 36.20 12.31
C HIS A 296 8.54 35.51 12.23
N SER A 297 9.51 36.29 11.78
CA SER A 297 10.93 36.04 11.96
C SER A 297 11.22 35.89 13.47
N LEU A 298 11.50 34.69 13.92
CA LEU A 298 12.12 34.46 15.22
C LEU A 298 13.64 34.60 15.06
N VAL A 299 14.08 35.82 15.35
CA VAL A 299 15.47 36.19 15.56
C VAL A 299 16.06 35.35 16.72
N SER A 300 17.19 34.74 16.42
CA SER A 300 18.26 34.31 17.29
C SER A 300 18.33 35.10 18.60
N GLY A 301 18.28 34.44 19.71
CA GLY A 301 18.72 34.87 21.02
C GLY A 301 19.76 33.94 21.56
N ALA A 302 21.02 34.37 21.48
CA ALA A 302 22.16 33.69 22.08
C ALA A 302 22.21 33.94 23.60
N VAL A 303 22.52 32.92 24.30
CA VAL A 303 23.42 32.72 25.46
C VAL A 303 23.54 33.80 26.54
N GLN A 304 23.37 33.41 27.74
CA GLN A 304 24.49 33.32 28.72
C GLN A 304 24.28 32.15 29.70
#